data_dac77e2c80c8ea77896dd39d3b400257
#
_entry.id   dac77e2c80c8ea77896dd39d3b400257
#
_cell.length_a   1.000
_cell.length_b   1.000
_cell.length_c   1.000
_cell.angle_alpha   90.00
_cell.angle_beta   90.00
_cell.angle_gamma   90.00
#
_symmetry.space_group_name_H-M   'P 1'
#
loop_
_entity.id
_entity.type
_entity.pdbx_description
1 polymer ?
#
loop_
_entity_poly.entity_id
_entity_poly.type
_entity_poly.pdbx_seq_one_letter_code
_entity_poly.pdbx_strand_id
1 'polypeptide(L)'
;MKKILLVAISVFIFTVSCDKEKIDENFMDDTSIPNINGKWKVVSYEDFEKNSITVKTDVDSWNGMDVILTFANDSLWGYCTTNAMTGKYSISGRYIHIISYGGTKIGQPEWGNMFIKVIYDIESYAINDHKLRLYYDDSRKSVTMTHE
;
A
#
# COMPACT_ATOMS: atom_id res chain seq x y z
N MET A 1 74.37 -12.68 6.74
CA MET A 1 73.39 -12.26 5.74
C MET A 1 72.03 -12.73 6.20
N LYS A 2 71.22 -11.82 6.79
CA LYS A 2 69.83 -12.12 7.28
C LYS A 2 68.84 -11.79 6.15
N LYS A 3 68.12 -12.82 5.69
CA LYS A 3 67.02 -12.64 4.70
C LYS A 3 65.76 -12.20 5.45
N ILE A 4 65.29 -11.00 5.17
CA ILE A 4 64.01 -10.48 5.68
C ILE A 4 62.92 -10.98 4.73
N LEU A 5 62.01 -11.81 5.27
CA LEU A 5 60.84 -12.32 4.56
C LEU A 5 59.71 -11.30 4.76
N LEU A 6 59.39 -10.56 3.69
CA LEU A 6 58.24 -9.63 3.65
C LEU A 6 56.95 -10.45 3.38
N VAL A 7 56.14 -10.61 4.42
CA VAL A 7 54.80 -11.18 4.29
C VAL A 7 53.83 -10.06 3.96
N ALA A 8 53.38 -10.04 2.72
CA ALA A 8 52.32 -9.13 2.31
C ALA A 8 50.95 -9.65 2.78
N ILE A 9 50.37 -9.02 3.80
CA ILE A 9 49.02 -9.32 4.26
C ILE A 9 48.08 -8.59 3.32
N SER A 10 47.43 -9.34 2.43
CA SER A 10 46.36 -8.83 1.58
C SER A 10 45.09 -8.74 2.42
N VAL A 11 44.69 -7.50 2.78
CA VAL A 11 43.43 -7.24 3.43
C VAL A 11 42.31 -7.25 2.37
N PHE A 12 41.56 -8.34 2.31
CA PHE A 12 40.34 -8.42 1.51
C PHE A 12 39.25 -7.63 2.24
N ILE A 13 39.01 -6.39 1.80
CA ILE A 13 37.86 -5.61 2.23
C ILE A 13 36.64 -6.18 1.50
N PHE A 14 35.85 -6.99 2.16
CA PHE A 14 34.51 -7.34 1.72
C PHE A 14 33.63 -6.09 1.87
N THR A 15 33.42 -5.35 0.80
CA THR A 15 32.33 -4.40 0.72
C THR A 15 31.02 -5.19 0.67
N VAL A 16 30.37 -5.32 1.81
CA VAL A 16 28.97 -5.75 1.85
C VAL A 16 28.18 -4.61 1.21
N SER A 17 27.91 -4.75 -0.08
CA SER A 17 26.90 -3.92 -0.77
C SER A 17 25.57 -4.32 -0.15
N CYS A 18 25.08 -3.48 0.75
CA CYS A 18 23.70 -3.54 1.20
C CYS A 18 22.89 -3.00 0.02
N ASP A 19 22.39 -3.87 -0.85
CA ASP A 19 21.35 -3.52 -1.79
C ASP A 19 20.13 -3.12 -0.97
N LYS A 20 20.03 -1.84 -0.64
CA LYS A 20 18.74 -1.23 -0.32
C LYS A 20 17.93 -1.41 -1.58
N GLU A 21 16.97 -2.33 -1.57
CA GLU A 21 15.90 -2.34 -2.55
C GLU A 21 15.40 -0.89 -2.62
N LYS A 22 15.63 -0.29 -3.78
CA LYS A 22 15.15 1.06 -4.06
C LYS A 22 13.64 0.98 -3.92
N ILE A 23 13.11 1.66 -2.91
CA ILE A 23 11.70 2.09 -2.91
C ILE A 23 11.52 2.66 -4.31
N ASP A 24 10.57 2.12 -5.06
CA ASP A 24 10.31 2.48 -6.45
C ASP A 24 10.14 4.00 -6.55
N GLU A 25 11.23 4.73 -6.77
CA GLU A 25 11.23 6.19 -6.98
C GLU A 25 10.39 6.57 -8.21
N ASN A 26 10.10 5.61 -9.10
CA ASN A 26 9.22 5.78 -10.24
C ASN A 26 7.76 6.09 -9.89
N PHE A 27 7.34 5.94 -8.63
CA PHE A 27 5.99 6.31 -8.19
C PHE A 27 5.79 7.83 -8.00
N MET A 28 6.85 8.63 -7.96
CA MET A 28 6.78 10.03 -7.53
C MET A 28 7.01 11.07 -8.63
N ASP A 29 7.38 10.71 -9.86
CA ASP A 29 7.88 11.68 -10.86
C ASP A 29 6.85 12.18 -11.88
N ASP A 30 5.56 11.85 -11.74
CA ASP A 30 4.52 12.46 -12.56
C ASP A 30 3.94 13.69 -11.85
N THR A 31 4.17 14.87 -12.41
CA THR A 31 3.65 16.16 -11.92
C THR A 31 2.14 16.30 -12.12
N SER A 32 1.49 15.40 -12.83
CA SER A 32 0.04 15.33 -12.95
C SER A 32 -0.59 14.77 -11.68
N ILE A 33 -1.70 15.34 -11.22
CA ILE A 33 -2.51 14.77 -10.14
C ILE A 33 -3.17 13.51 -10.71
N PRO A 34 -2.85 12.30 -10.20
CA PRO A 34 -3.43 11.08 -10.73
C PRO A 34 -4.94 11.07 -10.51
N ASN A 35 -5.70 10.65 -11.50
CA ASN A 35 -7.15 10.53 -11.38
C ASN A 35 -7.51 9.23 -10.63
N ILE A 36 -7.99 9.36 -9.40
CA ILE A 36 -8.40 8.21 -8.57
C ILE A 36 -9.73 7.58 -9.00
N ASN A 37 -10.51 8.29 -9.85
CA ASN A 37 -11.82 7.79 -10.26
C ASN A 37 -11.72 6.40 -10.88
N GLY A 38 -12.59 5.51 -10.46
CA GLY A 38 -12.61 4.13 -10.94
C GLY A 38 -13.02 3.14 -9.86
N LYS A 39 -13.09 1.88 -10.25
CA LYS A 39 -13.41 0.77 -9.37
C LYS A 39 -12.12 0.02 -9.02
N TRP A 40 -11.85 -0.13 -7.76
CA TRP A 40 -10.60 -0.62 -7.22
C TRP A 40 -10.81 -1.78 -6.25
N LYS A 41 -10.00 -2.82 -6.36
CA LYS A 41 -10.00 -3.99 -5.48
C LYS A 41 -8.72 -4.08 -4.67
N VAL A 42 -8.83 -4.20 -3.35
CA VAL A 42 -7.67 -4.39 -2.45
C VAL A 42 -6.99 -5.73 -2.73
N VAL A 43 -5.68 -5.68 -2.92
CA VAL A 43 -4.86 -6.86 -3.19
C VAL A 43 -3.77 -7.09 -2.14
N SER A 44 -3.29 -6.05 -1.45
CA SER A 44 -2.29 -6.18 -0.38
C SER A 44 -2.36 -5.03 0.62
N TYR A 45 -1.83 -5.32 1.83
CA TYR A 45 -1.45 -4.35 2.84
C TYR A 45 0.06 -4.47 3.07
N GLU A 46 0.76 -3.34 3.09
CA GLU A 46 2.22 -3.28 3.18
C GLU A 46 2.64 -2.49 4.41
N ASP A 47 3.63 -2.97 5.13
CA ASP A 47 4.29 -2.29 6.24
C ASP A 47 5.77 -2.16 5.89
N PHE A 48 6.19 -0.95 5.50
CA PHE A 48 7.54 -0.69 5.00
C PHE A 48 8.60 -0.73 6.11
N GLU A 49 8.22 -0.42 7.36
CA GLU A 49 9.14 -0.52 8.49
C GLU A 49 9.49 -1.95 8.82
N LYS A 50 8.49 -2.86 8.70
CA LYS A 50 8.68 -4.28 8.98
C LYS A 50 9.08 -5.08 7.75
N ASN A 51 9.14 -4.43 6.58
CA ASN A 51 9.36 -5.11 5.29
C ASN A 51 8.42 -6.31 5.12
N SER A 52 7.13 -6.11 5.35
CA SER A 52 6.12 -7.16 5.29
C SER A 52 4.95 -6.80 4.39
N ILE A 53 4.46 -7.81 3.67
CA ILE A 53 3.30 -7.70 2.78
C ILE A 53 2.29 -8.77 3.20
N THR A 54 1.06 -8.34 3.44
CA THR A 54 -0.08 -9.23 3.64
C THR A 54 -0.92 -9.23 2.38
N VAL A 55 -0.98 -10.36 1.70
CA VAL A 55 -1.85 -10.57 0.53
C VAL A 55 -3.08 -11.36 0.95
N LYS A 56 -4.17 -11.18 0.19
CA LYS A 56 -5.39 -11.94 0.41
C LYS A 56 -5.13 -13.43 0.15
N THR A 57 -5.56 -14.28 1.09
CA THR A 57 -5.51 -15.72 0.96
C THR A 57 -6.91 -16.30 0.70
N ASP A 58 -7.00 -17.55 0.26
CA ASP A 58 -8.29 -18.23 0.06
C ASP A 58 -9.08 -18.36 1.37
N VAL A 59 -8.41 -18.42 2.51
CA VAL A 59 -9.04 -18.46 3.84
C VAL A 59 -9.70 -17.11 4.19
N ASP A 60 -9.14 -16.01 3.71
CA ASP A 60 -9.69 -14.67 3.91
C ASP A 60 -10.86 -14.39 2.96
N SER A 61 -11.05 -15.26 1.97
CA SER A 61 -12.10 -15.22 0.97
C SER A 61 -13.32 -16.01 1.45
N TRP A 62 -13.97 -15.56 2.50
CA TRP A 62 -15.26 -16.12 2.82
C TRP A 62 -16.19 -15.90 1.62
N ASN A 63 -16.46 -16.96 0.83
CA ASN A 63 -17.23 -16.88 -0.41
C ASN A 63 -16.73 -15.89 -1.49
N GLY A 64 -15.42 -15.68 -1.62
CA GLY A 64 -14.87 -14.80 -2.64
C GLY A 64 -15.09 -13.31 -2.39
N MET A 65 -15.48 -12.90 -1.19
CA MET A 65 -15.78 -11.50 -0.87
C MET A 65 -14.51 -10.66 -0.81
N ASP A 66 -14.46 -9.66 -1.67
CA ASP A 66 -13.35 -8.72 -1.78
C ASP A 66 -13.67 -7.39 -1.07
N VAL A 67 -12.64 -6.61 -0.82
CA VAL A 67 -12.79 -5.18 -0.55
C VAL A 67 -12.70 -4.47 -1.89
N ILE A 68 -13.82 -3.89 -2.32
CA ILE A 68 -13.94 -3.22 -3.60
C ILE A 68 -14.57 -1.85 -3.37
N LEU A 69 -13.90 -0.80 -3.84
CA LEU A 69 -14.40 0.57 -3.75
C LEU A 69 -14.42 1.23 -5.12
N THR A 70 -15.43 2.02 -5.35
CA THR A 70 -15.52 2.95 -6.48
C THR A 70 -15.35 4.37 -5.95
N PHE A 71 -14.42 5.13 -6.55
CA PHE A 71 -14.22 6.54 -6.30
C PHE A 71 -14.75 7.33 -7.48
N ALA A 72 -15.64 8.30 -7.24
CA ALA A 72 -16.09 9.25 -8.25
C ALA A 72 -16.76 10.47 -7.60
N ASN A 73 -16.49 11.66 -8.13
CA ASN A 73 -17.18 12.90 -7.75
C ASN A 73 -17.22 13.13 -6.23
N ASP A 74 -16.06 13.04 -5.56
CA ASP A 74 -15.89 13.22 -4.12
C ASP A 74 -16.68 12.23 -3.26
N SER A 75 -17.16 11.15 -3.87
CA SER A 75 -17.91 10.09 -3.21
C SER A 75 -17.22 8.75 -3.44
N LEU A 76 -17.28 7.88 -2.43
CA LEU A 76 -16.82 6.52 -2.52
C LEU A 76 -17.92 5.55 -2.10
N TRP A 77 -18.00 4.41 -2.75
CA TRP A 77 -18.95 3.35 -2.42
C TRP A 77 -18.45 2.00 -2.87
N GLY A 78 -19.00 0.95 -2.31
CA GLY A 78 -18.64 -0.43 -2.69
C GLY A 78 -18.90 -1.41 -1.57
N TYR A 79 -18.00 -2.37 -1.45
CA TYR A 79 -18.10 -3.44 -0.47
C TYR A 79 -16.79 -3.57 0.30
N CYS A 80 -16.92 -3.69 1.62
CA CYS A 80 -15.84 -4.14 2.47
C CYS A 80 -16.18 -5.57 2.90
N THR A 81 -15.82 -6.53 2.04
CA THR A 81 -16.23 -7.94 2.12
C THR A 81 -17.75 -8.10 2.19
N THR A 82 -18.33 -8.38 3.36
CA THR A 82 -19.79 -8.60 3.58
C THR A 82 -20.59 -7.30 3.70
N ASN A 83 -19.92 -6.16 3.94
CA ASN A 83 -20.58 -4.90 4.23
C ASN A 83 -20.64 -3.97 3.01
N ALA A 84 -21.83 -3.52 2.65
CA ALA A 84 -21.99 -2.42 1.70
C ALA A 84 -21.57 -1.12 2.37
N MET A 85 -20.72 -0.35 1.71
CA MET A 85 -20.10 0.86 2.26
C MET A 85 -20.31 2.04 1.34
N THR A 86 -20.41 3.22 1.94
CA THR A 86 -20.47 4.50 1.23
C THR A 86 -19.75 5.57 2.04
N GLY A 87 -19.29 6.62 1.37
CA GLY A 87 -18.57 7.70 2.04
C GLY A 87 -18.29 8.88 1.13
N LYS A 88 -17.55 9.83 1.67
CA LYS A 88 -17.07 11.01 0.96
C LYS A 88 -15.59 11.21 1.20
N TYR A 89 -14.90 11.75 0.21
CA TYR A 89 -13.50 12.11 0.31
C TYR A 89 -13.26 13.49 -0.33
N SER A 90 -12.10 14.05 -0.07
CA SER A 90 -11.59 15.23 -0.77
C SER A 90 -10.13 14.99 -1.17
N ILE A 91 -9.69 15.65 -2.23
CA ILE A 91 -8.33 15.55 -2.76
C ILE A 91 -7.72 16.95 -2.86
N SER A 92 -6.45 17.04 -2.46
CA SER A 92 -5.59 18.21 -2.67
C SER A 92 -4.21 17.74 -3.12
N GLY A 93 -3.93 17.83 -4.43
CA GLY A 93 -2.74 17.21 -5.00
C GLY A 93 -2.76 15.69 -4.82
N ARG A 94 -1.75 15.14 -4.17
CA ARG A 94 -1.66 13.70 -3.84
C ARG A 94 -2.24 13.35 -2.45
N TYR A 95 -2.70 14.35 -1.72
CA TYR A 95 -3.33 14.13 -0.42
C TYR A 95 -4.81 13.80 -0.61
N ILE A 96 -5.27 12.79 0.10
CA ILE A 96 -6.67 12.37 0.15
C ILE A 96 -7.12 12.38 1.60
N HIS A 97 -8.30 12.92 1.84
CA HIS A 97 -8.94 12.91 3.15
C HIS A 97 -10.30 12.24 3.07
N ILE A 98 -10.47 11.19 3.85
CA ILE A 98 -11.75 10.48 3.96
C ILE A 98 -12.62 11.22 4.96
N ILE A 99 -13.63 11.94 4.46
CA ILE A 99 -14.54 12.78 5.24
C ILE A 99 -15.55 11.91 6.00
N SER A 100 -16.04 10.88 5.34
CA SER A 100 -16.97 9.93 5.95
C SER A 100 -16.82 8.56 5.29
N TYR A 101 -17.06 7.51 6.06
CA TYR A 101 -17.10 6.14 5.57
C TYR A 101 -17.94 5.30 6.52
N GLY A 102 -18.92 4.60 6.01
CA GLY A 102 -19.81 3.78 6.82
C GLY A 102 -20.78 2.99 5.98
N GLY A 103 -21.50 2.08 6.62
CA GLY A 103 -22.45 1.22 5.92
C GLY A 103 -23.06 0.18 6.82
N THR A 104 -23.37 -0.99 6.27
CA THR A 104 -23.91 -2.11 7.04
C THR A 104 -22.89 -2.62 8.05
N LYS A 105 -23.35 -3.24 9.13
CA LYS A 105 -22.51 -3.81 10.20
C LYS A 105 -22.83 -5.29 10.37
N ILE A 106 -22.39 -6.08 9.42
CA ILE A 106 -22.47 -7.53 9.49
C ILE A 106 -21.08 -8.05 9.85
N GLY A 107 -20.98 -9.17 10.56
CA GLY A 107 -19.69 -9.80 10.83
C GLY A 107 -18.95 -10.07 9.51
N GLN A 108 -17.67 -9.77 9.48
CA GLN A 108 -16.87 -9.86 8.25
C GLN A 108 -15.53 -10.52 8.52
N PRO A 109 -14.88 -11.09 7.49
CA PRO A 109 -13.52 -11.62 7.54
C PRO A 109 -12.48 -10.56 7.96
N GLU A 110 -11.33 -11.01 8.47
CA GLU A 110 -10.24 -10.10 8.89
C GLU A 110 -9.75 -9.23 7.74
N TRP A 111 -9.79 -9.71 6.51
CA TRP A 111 -9.46 -8.92 5.31
C TRP A 111 -10.24 -7.61 5.21
N GLY A 112 -11.55 -7.65 5.44
CA GLY A 112 -12.37 -6.45 5.50
C GLY A 112 -12.13 -5.62 6.75
N ASN A 113 -11.90 -6.26 7.90
CA ASN A 113 -11.60 -5.57 9.15
C ASN A 113 -10.30 -4.77 9.05
N MET A 114 -9.28 -5.29 8.37
CA MET A 114 -8.02 -4.55 8.12
C MET A 114 -8.30 -3.24 7.38
N PHE A 115 -9.15 -3.25 6.36
CA PHE A 115 -9.48 -2.05 5.61
C PHE A 115 -10.25 -1.03 6.45
N ILE A 116 -11.26 -1.48 7.22
CA ILE A 116 -12.03 -0.57 8.10
C ILE A 116 -11.15 0.10 9.15
N LYS A 117 -10.14 -0.60 9.66
CA LYS A 117 -9.20 -0.04 10.66
C LYS A 117 -8.37 1.11 10.12
N VAL A 118 -8.06 1.14 8.83
CA VAL A 118 -7.11 2.09 8.25
C VAL A 118 -7.75 3.16 7.37
N ILE A 119 -9.01 3.01 6.97
CA ILE A 119 -9.64 3.88 5.96
C ILE A 119 -9.60 5.36 6.35
N TYR A 120 -9.77 5.70 7.63
CA TYR A 120 -9.74 7.07 8.12
C TYR A 120 -8.31 7.62 8.32
N ASP A 121 -7.32 6.73 8.36
CA ASP A 121 -5.92 7.10 8.53
C ASP A 121 -5.20 7.30 7.19
N ILE A 122 -5.92 7.12 6.06
CA ILE A 122 -5.38 7.34 4.73
C ILE A 122 -5.10 8.83 4.52
N GLU A 123 -3.87 9.16 4.12
CA GLU A 123 -3.35 10.51 4.00
C GLU A 123 -3.04 10.90 2.56
N SER A 124 -2.54 9.97 1.76
CA SER A 124 -2.11 10.25 0.40
C SER A 124 -2.30 9.04 -0.51
N TYR A 125 -2.18 9.27 -1.82
CA TYR A 125 -2.29 8.21 -2.80
C TYR A 125 -1.33 8.40 -3.96
N ALA A 126 -1.03 7.28 -4.63
CA ALA A 126 -0.34 7.25 -5.90
C ALA A 126 -1.00 6.23 -6.83
N ILE A 127 -0.95 6.49 -8.13
CA ILE A 127 -1.44 5.56 -9.16
C ILE A 127 -0.30 5.29 -10.13
N ASN A 128 -0.04 4.02 -10.39
CA ASN A 128 0.89 3.57 -11.40
C ASN A 128 0.38 2.26 -12.01
N ASP A 129 0.40 2.14 -13.35
CA ASP A 129 0.09 0.91 -14.10
C ASP A 129 -1.14 0.15 -13.59
N HIS A 130 -2.29 0.79 -13.48
CA HIS A 130 -3.54 0.19 -12.99
C HIS A 130 -3.53 -0.22 -11.50
N LYS A 131 -2.56 0.26 -10.73
CA LYS A 131 -2.51 0.09 -9.29
C LYS A 131 -2.72 1.43 -8.59
N LEU A 132 -3.62 1.45 -7.62
CA LEU A 132 -3.80 2.54 -6.67
C LEU A 132 -3.16 2.12 -5.36
N ARG A 133 -2.26 2.95 -4.83
CA ARG A 133 -1.68 2.79 -3.51
C ARG A 133 -2.16 3.91 -2.61
N LEU A 134 -2.79 3.54 -1.51
CA LEU A 134 -3.27 4.44 -0.47
C LEU A 134 -2.33 4.37 0.72
N TYR A 135 -1.69 5.47 1.06
CA TYR A 135 -0.69 5.55 2.14
C TYR A 135 -1.31 6.04 3.44
N TYR A 136 -0.83 5.52 4.55
CA TYR A 136 -1.22 5.89 5.91
C TYR A 136 -0.04 5.70 6.88
N ASP A 137 -0.18 6.17 8.14
CA ASP A 137 0.85 6.07 9.17
C ASP A 137 2.15 6.77 8.74
N ASP A 138 2.08 8.06 8.37
CA ASP A 138 3.20 8.86 7.84
C ASP A 138 3.86 8.20 6.60
N SER A 139 3.06 7.60 5.73
CA SER A 139 3.51 6.85 4.54
C SER A 139 4.38 5.62 4.85
N ARG A 140 4.40 5.14 6.10
CA ARG A 140 5.11 3.92 6.50
C ARG A 140 4.35 2.65 6.13
N LYS A 141 3.06 2.79 5.80
CA LYS A 141 2.18 1.68 5.42
C LYS A 141 1.34 2.05 4.22
N SER A 142 0.89 1.03 3.50
CA SER A 142 -0.03 1.24 2.38
C SER A 142 -1.05 0.12 2.22
N VAL A 143 -2.15 0.47 1.55
CA VAL A 143 -3.09 -0.46 0.94
C VAL A 143 -2.90 -0.38 -0.56
N THR A 144 -2.59 -1.49 -1.21
CA THR A 144 -2.50 -1.57 -2.68
C THR A 144 -3.78 -2.14 -3.25
N MET A 145 -4.30 -1.49 -4.27
CA MET A 145 -5.52 -1.87 -4.98
C MET A 145 -5.25 -1.98 -6.47
N THR A 146 -5.94 -2.87 -7.16
CA THR A 146 -5.92 -2.99 -8.63
C THR A 146 -7.21 -2.47 -9.22
N HIS A 147 -7.13 -1.88 -10.42
CA HIS A 147 -8.31 -1.45 -11.16
C HIS A 147 -9.12 -2.67 -11.62
N GLU A 148 -10.45 -2.61 -11.47
CA GLU A 148 -11.40 -3.62 -11.95
C GLU A 148 -12.12 -3.21 -13.23
#